data_e726f45e6726bf18624790433d19a98a
#
_entry.id   e726f45e6726bf18624790433d19a98a
#
_cell.length_a   1.000
_cell.length_b   1.000
_cell.length_c   1.000
_cell.angle_alpha   90.00
_cell.angle_beta   90.00
_cell.angle_gamma   90.00
#
_symmetry.space_group_name_H-M   'P 1'
#
loop_
_entity.id
_entity.type
_entity.pdbx_description
1 polymer ?
#
loop_
_entity_poly.entity_id
_entity_poly.type
_entity_poly.pdbx_seq_one_letter_code
_entity_poly.pdbx_strand_id
1 'polypeptide(L)'
;MKYYSLFFIFVICFFAFLVQGALASNDCESEQLTDPIIDVTFDYGKVIYNNKKSNKEFPAMPYDQTRGLTVTNLSQNLMADGWVKRRADGKYCMGLKRVSGTIGFGRIDVFIDKRYRPGSCNYNVIKEHEKYHVRVQQEGLKAFTPKIKKALQIAANKQKPRLVNSSQQLQQQADQMLTSVQKEIAPLMNYVQKQLKQKNAVIDTDDSYKTETKRCKSW
;
A
#
# COMPACT_ATOMS: atom_id res chain seq x y z
N MET A 1 33.45 -90.27 -28.11
CA MET A 1 32.58 -89.46 -28.92
C MET A 1 32.04 -88.35 -28.04
N LYS A 2 32.52 -87.13 -28.22
CA LYS A 2 32.12 -85.94 -27.39
C LYS A 2 31.44 -84.97 -28.32
N TYR A 3 30.16 -84.65 -28.04
CA TYR A 3 29.39 -83.62 -28.73
C TYR A 3 29.65 -82.29 -28.08
N TYR A 4 30.16 -81.33 -28.85
CA TYR A 4 30.22 -79.94 -28.44
C TYR A 4 28.96 -79.20 -28.98
N SER A 5 28.11 -78.78 -28.07
CA SER A 5 26.93 -77.92 -28.36
C SER A 5 27.39 -76.49 -28.39
N LEU A 6 27.32 -75.83 -29.56
CA LEU A 6 27.54 -74.43 -29.71
C LEU A 6 26.28 -73.66 -29.25
N PHE A 7 26.38 -72.89 -28.14
CA PHE A 7 25.39 -72.02 -27.71
C PHE A 7 25.60 -70.61 -28.37
N PHE A 8 24.75 -70.31 -29.34
CA PHE A 8 24.69 -68.98 -29.94
C PHE A 8 23.98 -68.04 -29.01
N ILE A 9 24.73 -67.14 -28.34
CA ILE A 9 24.17 -66.08 -27.53
C ILE A 9 23.82 -64.90 -28.46
N PHE A 10 22.52 -64.73 -28.72
CA PHE A 10 21.98 -63.55 -29.41
C PHE A 10 21.92 -62.38 -28.43
N VAL A 11 22.92 -61.48 -28.50
CA VAL A 11 22.92 -60.23 -27.75
C VAL A 11 22.00 -59.24 -28.48
N ILE A 12 20.76 -59.15 -28.04
CA ILE A 12 19.83 -58.10 -28.51
C ILE A 12 20.22 -56.84 -27.80
N CYS A 13 20.95 -55.91 -28.46
CA CYS A 13 21.16 -54.54 -28.04
C CYS A 13 19.84 -53.78 -28.15
N PHE A 14 19.10 -53.69 -27.04
CA PHE A 14 17.98 -52.80 -26.92
C PHE A 14 18.53 -51.36 -26.77
N PHE A 15 18.65 -50.65 -27.89
CA PHE A 15 18.85 -49.19 -27.87
C PHE A 15 17.57 -48.56 -27.34
N ALA A 16 17.48 -48.41 -26.03
CA ALA A 16 16.50 -47.56 -25.42
C ALA A 16 16.83 -46.08 -25.80
N PHE A 17 16.19 -45.60 -26.86
CA PHE A 17 16.11 -44.17 -27.12
C PHE A 17 15.37 -43.52 -25.93
N LEU A 18 16.15 -43.06 -24.95
CA LEU A 18 15.66 -42.09 -23.98
C LEU A 18 15.31 -40.81 -24.76
N VAL A 19 14.06 -40.74 -25.22
CA VAL A 19 13.45 -39.50 -25.59
C VAL A 19 13.38 -38.68 -24.29
N GLN A 20 14.44 -37.96 -24.01
CA GLN A 20 14.38 -36.86 -23.06
C GLN A 20 13.42 -35.85 -23.66
N GLY A 21 12.12 -36.04 -23.38
CA GLY A 21 11.13 -34.97 -23.52
C GLY A 21 11.65 -33.84 -22.69
N ALA A 22 12.25 -32.83 -23.32
CA ALA A 22 12.49 -31.56 -22.71
C ALA A 22 11.11 -31.10 -22.22
N LEU A 23 10.82 -31.32 -20.94
CA LEU A 23 9.74 -30.66 -20.26
C LEU A 23 10.05 -29.18 -20.47
N ALA A 24 9.41 -28.55 -21.45
CA ALA A 24 9.46 -27.12 -21.64
C ALA A 24 9.04 -26.54 -20.31
N SER A 25 10.00 -26.07 -19.53
CA SER A 25 9.70 -25.47 -18.24
C SER A 25 8.69 -24.36 -18.52
N ASN A 26 7.51 -24.46 -17.90
CA ASN A 26 6.48 -23.42 -17.97
C ASN A 26 6.94 -22.15 -17.23
N ASP A 27 8.22 -22.02 -17.02
CA ASP A 27 8.86 -21.09 -16.13
C ASP A 27 9.14 -19.77 -16.85
N CYS A 28 8.35 -18.76 -16.51
CA CYS A 28 8.62 -17.40 -16.92
C CYS A 28 9.63 -16.69 -16.00
N GLU A 29 10.17 -17.35 -14.97
CA GLU A 29 11.03 -16.70 -13.98
C GLU A 29 12.35 -16.20 -14.58
N SER A 30 12.88 -16.91 -15.56
CA SER A 30 14.11 -16.50 -16.29
C SER A 30 13.91 -15.26 -17.19
N GLU A 31 12.67 -14.85 -17.40
CA GLU A 31 12.31 -13.73 -18.27
C GLU A 31 12.23 -12.38 -17.55
N GLN A 32 12.52 -12.32 -16.25
CA GLN A 32 12.50 -11.05 -15.53
C GLN A 32 13.62 -10.12 -16.04
N LEU A 33 13.22 -9.09 -16.77
CA LEU A 33 14.15 -8.21 -17.49
C LEU A 33 14.73 -7.09 -16.61
N THR A 34 13.95 -6.55 -15.67
CA THR A 34 14.34 -5.44 -14.79
C THR A 34 13.52 -5.45 -13.51
N ASP A 35 14.05 -4.82 -12.46
CA ASP A 35 13.29 -4.55 -11.24
C ASP A 35 12.08 -3.64 -11.52
N PRO A 36 10.93 -3.88 -10.87
CA PRO A 36 9.76 -3.02 -11.01
C PRO A 36 10.04 -1.59 -10.54
N ILE A 37 9.51 -0.61 -11.27
CA ILE A 37 9.62 0.81 -10.93
C ILE A 37 8.54 1.17 -9.90
N ILE A 38 8.90 1.84 -8.81
CA ILE A 38 7.96 2.41 -7.84
C ILE A 38 7.80 3.91 -8.13
N ASP A 39 6.69 4.25 -8.79
CA ASP A 39 6.30 5.62 -9.17
C ASP A 39 5.09 6.07 -8.33
N VAL A 40 5.29 6.12 -7.00
CA VAL A 40 4.25 6.45 -6.03
C VAL A 40 4.52 7.81 -5.43
N THR A 41 3.53 8.71 -5.57
CA THR A 41 3.51 10.02 -4.92
C THR A 41 2.92 9.93 -3.52
N PHE A 42 3.30 10.87 -2.64
CA PHE A 42 2.76 10.97 -1.29
C PHE A 42 2.01 12.27 -1.14
N ASP A 43 0.71 12.15 -0.82
CA ASP A 43 -0.17 13.29 -0.60
C ASP A 43 -0.34 13.53 0.91
N TYR A 44 0.19 14.63 1.39
CA TYR A 44 0.14 15.01 2.80
C TYR A 44 -1.17 15.70 3.20
N GLY A 45 -2.12 15.80 2.27
CA GLY A 45 -3.47 16.32 2.49
C GLY A 45 -3.60 17.84 2.41
N LYS A 46 -4.59 18.30 1.65
CA LYS A 46 -5.03 19.70 1.65
C LYS A 46 -5.88 19.96 2.88
N VAL A 47 -5.51 20.95 3.67
CA VAL A 47 -6.26 21.33 4.89
C VAL A 47 -7.45 22.21 4.54
N ILE A 48 -8.64 21.82 4.99
CA ILE A 48 -9.90 22.55 4.79
C ILE A 48 -10.52 22.87 6.15
N TYR A 49 -10.65 24.15 6.47
CA TYR A 49 -11.30 24.62 7.70
C TYR A 49 -12.81 24.80 7.50
N ASN A 50 -13.60 24.30 8.45
CA ASN A 50 -15.05 24.43 8.46
C ASN A 50 -15.54 24.92 9.84
N ASN A 51 -16.17 26.08 9.87
CA ASN A 51 -16.76 26.68 11.07
C ASN A 51 -18.30 26.87 10.93
N LYS A 52 -18.95 26.01 10.12
CA LYS A 52 -20.39 26.09 9.85
C LYS A 52 -21.22 25.11 10.68
N LYS A 53 -20.56 24.13 11.30
CA LYS A 53 -21.19 23.05 12.05
C LYS A 53 -21.07 23.32 13.57
N SER A 54 -22.08 22.88 14.34
CA SER A 54 -21.95 22.72 15.79
C SER A 54 -21.18 21.46 16.13
N ASN A 55 -20.65 21.34 17.33
CA ASN A 55 -19.98 20.11 17.79
C ASN A 55 -20.87 18.87 17.69
N LYS A 56 -22.19 18.99 17.84
CA LYS A 56 -23.18 17.92 17.69
C LYS A 56 -23.26 17.37 16.26
N GLU A 57 -22.84 18.18 15.28
CA GLU A 57 -22.83 17.82 13.84
C GLU A 57 -21.46 17.33 13.37
N PHE A 58 -20.47 17.21 14.27
CA PHE A 58 -19.15 16.69 13.91
C PHE A 58 -19.22 15.18 13.65
N PRO A 59 -18.50 14.66 12.64
CA PRO A 59 -18.47 13.23 12.37
C PRO A 59 -17.78 12.48 13.53
N ALA A 60 -18.45 11.46 14.04
CA ALA A 60 -17.86 10.43 14.91
C ALA A 60 -17.17 10.92 16.20
N MET A 61 -17.84 11.76 17.02
CA MET A 61 -17.29 12.16 18.32
C MET A 61 -18.22 11.78 19.49
N PRO A 62 -17.67 11.12 20.53
CA PRO A 62 -18.43 10.72 21.73
C PRO A 62 -18.56 11.82 22.79
N TYR A 63 -18.02 13.03 22.59
CA TYR A 63 -17.89 14.02 23.66
C TYR A 63 -18.66 15.31 23.39
N ASP A 64 -19.59 15.66 24.30
CA ASP A 64 -20.34 16.90 24.27
C ASP A 64 -19.48 18.17 24.40
N GLN A 65 -18.21 18.03 24.79
CA GLN A 65 -17.29 19.13 25.03
C GLN A 65 -16.32 19.43 23.90
N THR A 66 -16.38 18.66 22.80
CA THR A 66 -15.50 18.87 21.65
C THR A 66 -15.72 20.24 21.03
N ARG A 67 -14.66 21.04 20.93
CA ARG A 67 -14.69 22.42 20.40
C ARG A 67 -14.17 22.48 18.97
N GLY A 68 -13.26 21.58 18.64
CA GLY A 68 -12.69 21.38 17.31
C GLY A 68 -12.52 19.90 17.01
N LEU A 69 -12.29 19.56 15.74
CA LEU A 69 -12.05 18.17 15.30
C LEU A 69 -11.26 18.17 14.00
N THR A 70 -10.15 17.47 13.98
CA THR A 70 -9.40 17.16 12.75
C THR A 70 -9.74 15.74 12.27
N VAL A 71 -10.23 15.64 11.05
CA VAL A 71 -10.58 14.36 10.40
C VAL A 71 -9.65 14.08 9.24
N THR A 72 -9.06 12.89 9.23
CA THR A 72 -8.17 12.43 8.18
C THR A 72 -8.49 10.99 7.78
N ASN A 73 -8.19 10.64 6.53
CA ASN A 73 -8.27 9.27 6.04
C ASN A 73 -7.01 8.97 5.23
N LEU A 74 -6.14 8.11 5.76
CA LEU A 74 -4.96 7.62 5.03
C LEU A 74 -5.40 6.54 4.05
N SER A 75 -5.28 6.83 2.77
CA SER A 75 -5.68 5.95 1.68
C SER A 75 -4.51 5.54 0.79
N GLN A 76 -4.70 4.47 0.03
CA GLN A 76 -3.79 3.98 -0.99
C GLN A 76 -4.58 3.83 -2.28
N ASN A 77 -4.21 4.59 -3.30
CA ASN A 77 -4.75 4.46 -4.65
C ASN A 77 -3.58 4.08 -5.58
N LEU A 78 -3.38 2.78 -5.76
CA LEU A 78 -2.26 2.21 -6.50
C LEU A 78 -2.75 1.47 -7.73
N MET A 79 -1.93 1.48 -8.77
CA MET A 79 -2.10 0.77 -10.04
C MET A 79 -0.83 0.00 -10.35
N ALA A 80 -0.97 -1.08 -11.15
CA ALA A 80 0.15 -1.87 -11.62
C ALA A 80 0.18 -1.93 -13.15
N ASP A 81 1.34 -1.69 -13.73
CA ASP A 81 1.63 -2.00 -15.12
C ASP A 81 2.49 -3.27 -15.20
N GLY A 82 2.13 -4.17 -16.12
CA GLY A 82 2.92 -5.36 -16.42
C GLY A 82 3.76 -5.19 -17.67
N TRP A 83 4.89 -5.90 -17.74
CA TRP A 83 5.51 -6.22 -19.01
C TRP A 83 4.96 -7.55 -19.52
N VAL A 84 4.93 -7.73 -20.84
CA VAL A 84 4.38 -8.92 -21.51
C VAL A 84 5.33 -9.36 -22.61
N LYS A 85 5.62 -10.68 -22.65
CA LYS A 85 6.37 -11.32 -23.73
C LYS A 85 5.56 -12.50 -24.26
N ARG A 86 5.26 -12.49 -25.57
CA ARG A 86 4.60 -13.62 -26.24
C ARG A 86 5.59 -14.77 -26.45
N ARG A 87 5.18 -15.97 -26.15
CA ARG A 87 5.93 -17.21 -26.34
C ARG A 87 5.60 -17.86 -27.69
N ALA A 88 6.45 -18.79 -28.12
CA ALA A 88 6.25 -19.55 -29.34
C ALA A 88 5.00 -20.46 -29.29
N ASP A 89 4.60 -20.90 -28.08
CA ASP A 89 3.38 -21.70 -27.85
C ASP A 89 2.08 -20.86 -27.83
N GLY A 90 2.17 -19.57 -28.15
CA GLY A 90 1.03 -18.65 -28.19
C GLY A 90 0.60 -18.08 -26.83
N LYS A 91 1.17 -18.56 -25.73
CA LYS A 91 0.97 -18.05 -24.37
C LYS A 91 1.83 -16.80 -24.12
N TYR A 92 1.71 -16.23 -22.93
CA TYR A 92 2.43 -15.02 -22.55
C TYR A 92 3.17 -15.23 -21.23
N CYS A 93 4.41 -14.74 -21.16
CA CYS A 93 5.03 -14.43 -19.88
C CYS A 93 4.70 -12.99 -19.50
N MET A 94 4.29 -12.76 -18.27
CA MET A 94 3.98 -11.46 -17.73
C MET A 94 4.61 -11.26 -16.37
N GLY A 95 5.24 -10.12 -16.16
CA GLY A 95 5.79 -9.70 -14.86
C GLY A 95 5.41 -8.27 -14.52
N LEU A 96 5.60 -7.90 -13.27
CA LEU A 96 5.36 -6.53 -12.80
C LEU A 96 6.43 -5.59 -13.37
N LYS A 97 6.00 -4.50 -14.02
CA LYS A 97 6.87 -3.46 -14.60
C LYS A 97 6.91 -2.21 -13.73
N ARG A 98 5.75 -1.79 -13.20
CA ARG A 98 5.62 -0.57 -12.42
C ARG A 98 4.48 -0.69 -11.42
N VAL A 99 4.67 -0.08 -10.25
CA VAL A 99 3.59 0.28 -9.32
C VAL A 99 3.54 1.79 -9.25
N SER A 100 2.40 2.37 -9.62
CA SER A 100 2.18 3.82 -9.66
C SER A 100 0.97 4.22 -8.83
N GLY A 101 0.83 5.53 -8.55
CA GLY A 101 -0.34 6.06 -7.86
C GLY A 101 -0.02 6.96 -6.68
N THR A 102 -0.93 7.00 -5.70
CA THR A 102 -0.85 7.91 -4.57
C THR A 102 -1.12 7.20 -3.25
N ILE A 103 -0.31 7.52 -2.23
CA ILE A 103 -0.55 7.16 -0.83
C ILE A 103 -0.64 8.45 -0.02
N GLY A 104 -1.73 8.65 0.72
CA GLY A 104 -1.84 9.87 1.52
C GLY A 104 -3.23 10.18 2.01
N PHE A 105 -3.41 11.41 2.47
CA PHE A 105 -4.67 11.87 3.06
C PHE A 105 -5.63 12.49 2.04
N GLY A 106 -5.14 12.98 0.88
CA GLY A 106 -5.92 13.74 -0.08
C GLY A 106 -6.46 15.04 0.53
N ARG A 107 -7.25 14.91 1.57
CA ARG A 107 -7.89 16.02 2.29
C ARG A 107 -7.82 15.80 3.81
N ILE A 108 -7.62 16.89 4.53
CA ILE A 108 -7.70 16.98 5.99
C ILE A 108 -8.78 17.98 6.35
N ASP A 109 -9.87 17.54 6.94
CA ASP A 109 -10.96 18.41 7.36
C ASP A 109 -10.76 18.84 8.82
N VAL A 110 -10.76 20.16 9.05
CA VAL A 110 -10.66 20.76 10.37
C VAL A 110 -11.98 21.48 10.67
N PHE A 111 -12.73 20.93 11.62
CA PHE A 111 -13.96 21.52 12.10
C PHE A 111 -13.68 22.36 13.35
N ILE A 112 -14.28 23.55 13.42
CA ILE A 112 -14.31 24.42 14.62
C ILE A 112 -15.76 24.72 14.87
N ASP A 113 -16.23 24.56 16.13
CA ASP A 113 -17.63 24.76 16.47
C ASP A 113 -18.09 26.19 16.12
N LYS A 114 -19.23 26.30 15.43
CA LYS A 114 -19.81 27.54 14.95
C LYS A 114 -20.09 28.59 16.04
N ARG A 115 -20.15 28.19 17.32
CA ARG A 115 -20.25 29.09 18.46
C ARG A 115 -19.07 30.05 18.55
N TYR A 116 -17.90 29.65 18.08
CA TYR A 116 -16.67 30.42 18.11
C TYR A 116 -16.49 31.16 16.80
N ARG A 117 -16.66 32.47 16.80
CA ARG A 117 -16.56 33.30 15.59
C ARG A 117 -15.11 33.35 15.08
N PRO A 118 -14.86 33.21 13.78
CA PRO A 118 -13.54 33.42 13.21
C PRO A 118 -12.91 34.74 13.69
N GLY A 119 -11.63 34.65 14.11
CA GLY A 119 -10.89 35.78 14.66
C GLY A 119 -11.07 36.01 16.16
N SER A 120 -12.04 35.39 16.83
CA SER A 120 -12.14 35.44 18.30
C SER A 120 -10.97 34.73 18.98
N CYS A 121 -10.70 35.05 20.24
CA CYS A 121 -9.67 34.38 21.04
C CYS A 121 -9.89 32.88 21.04
N ASN A 122 -11.09 32.41 21.39
CA ASN A 122 -11.47 31.03 21.48
C ASN A 122 -11.27 30.29 20.12
N TYR A 123 -11.76 30.89 19.03
CA TYR A 123 -11.56 30.35 17.68
C TYR A 123 -10.08 30.13 17.37
N ASN A 124 -9.24 31.11 17.66
CA ASN A 124 -7.81 31.04 17.37
C ASN A 124 -7.10 29.97 18.23
N VAL A 125 -7.48 29.84 19.50
CA VAL A 125 -6.94 28.80 20.39
C VAL A 125 -7.30 27.39 19.86
N ILE A 126 -8.57 27.15 19.53
CA ILE A 126 -9.03 25.88 18.97
C ILE A 126 -8.34 25.63 17.66
N LYS A 127 -8.25 26.62 16.76
CA LYS A 127 -7.57 26.46 15.46
C LYS A 127 -6.10 26.08 15.61
N GLU A 128 -5.41 26.62 16.61
CA GLU A 128 -4.03 26.25 16.90
C GLU A 128 -3.93 24.80 17.41
N HIS A 129 -4.83 24.38 18.29
CA HIS A 129 -4.93 22.99 18.73
C HIS A 129 -5.11 22.03 17.52
N GLU A 130 -6.08 22.29 16.68
CA GLU A 130 -6.34 21.47 15.49
C GLU A 130 -5.16 21.48 14.49
N LYS A 131 -4.40 22.58 14.41
CA LYS A 131 -3.16 22.60 13.62
C LYS A 131 -2.11 21.63 14.14
N TYR A 132 -2.05 21.32 15.44
CA TYR A 132 -1.14 20.29 15.95
C TYR A 132 -1.54 18.92 15.43
N HIS A 133 -2.83 18.58 15.43
CA HIS A 133 -3.33 17.34 14.83
C HIS A 133 -2.96 17.24 13.35
N VAL A 134 -3.20 18.31 12.58
CA VAL A 134 -2.80 18.37 11.15
C VAL A 134 -1.29 18.11 10.99
N ARG A 135 -0.47 18.78 11.81
CA ARG A 135 0.99 18.63 11.77
C ARG A 135 1.42 17.20 12.07
N VAL A 136 0.85 16.57 13.09
CA VAL A 136 1.15 15.18 13.45
C VAL A 136 0.85 14.24 12.29
N GLN A 137 -0.26 14.45 11.58
CA GLN A 137 -0.61 13.64 10.41
C GLN A 137 0.39 13.86 9.26
N GLN A 138 0.62 15.11 8.87
CA GLN A 138 1.48 15.45 7.73
C GLN A 138 2.95 15.07 7.95
N GLU A 139 3.54 15.51 9.07
CA GLU A 139 4.94 15.21 9.40
C GLU A 139 5.14 13.73 9.71
N GLY A 140 4.16 13.09 10.33
CA GLY A 140 4.19 11.67 10.60
C GLY A 140 4.22 10.86 9.31
N LEU A 141 3.32 11.11 8.35
CA LEU A 141 3.35 10.44 7.05
C LEU A 141 4.67 10.73 6.32
N LYS A 142 5.15 11.98 6.33
CA LYS A 142 6.43 12.37 5.72
C LYS A 142 7.60 11.56 6.30
N ALA A 143 7.64 11.35 7.61
CA ALA A 143 8.67 10.56 8.27
C ALA A 143 8.64 9.08 7.88
N PHE A 144 7.45 8.52 7.57
CA PHE A 144 7.30 7.13 7.14
C PHE A 144 7.48 6.93 5.62
N THR A 145 7.43 8.00 4.81
CA THR A 145 7.55 7.93 3.34
C THR A 145 8.73 7.08 2.86
N PRO A 146 9.97 7.23 3.36
CA PRO A 146 11.10 6.41 2.89
C PRO A 146 10.91 4.92 3.20
N LYS A 147 10.35 4.60 4.37
CA LYS A 147 10.04 3.22 4.77
C LYS A 147 8.98 2.59 3.87
N ILE A 148 7.93 3.33 3.56
CA ILE A 148 6.85 2.86 2.68
C ILE A 148 7.38 2.62 1.27
N LYS A 149 8.17 3.54 0.70
CA LYS A 149 8.82 3.37 -0.62
C LYS A 149 9.69 2.11 -0.65
N LYS A 150 10.52 1.92 0.37
CA LYS A 150 11.37 0.72 0.47
C LYS A 150 10.55 -0.57 0.57
N ALA A 151 9.47 -0.57 1.35
CA ALA A 151 8.58 -1.72 1.47
C ALA A 151 7.87 -2.04 0.15
N LEU A 152 7.40 -1.02 -0.58
CA LEU A 152 6.82 -1.19 -1.92
C LEU A 152 7.84 -1.82 -2.88
N GLN A 153 9.09 -1.35 -2.90
CA GLN A 153 10.13 -1.90 -3.77
C GLN A 153 10.41 -3.37 -3.43
N ILE A 154 10.54 -3.70 -2.14
CA ILE A 154 10.75 -5.09 -1.71
C ILE A 154 9.56 -5.98 -2.10
N ALA A 155 8.34 -5.51 -1.88
CA ALA A 155 7.13 -6.25 -2.21
C ALA A 155 6.97 -6.45 -3.72
N ALA A 156 7.29 -5.44 -4.52
CA ALA A 156 7.27 -5.51 -5.97
C ALA A 156 8.33 -6.48 -6.52
N ASN A 157 9.55 -6.45 -5.99
CA ASN A 157 10.64 -7.35 -6.41
C ASN A 157 10.37 -8.83 -6.08
N LYS A 158 9.49 -9.11 -5.10
CA LYS A 158 9.03 -10.48 -4.81
C LYS A 158 8.05 -11.03 -5.85
N GLN A 159 7.48 -10.18 -6.69
CA GLN A 159 6.51 -10.62 -7.68
C GLN A 159 7.23 -11.32 -8.83
N LYS A 160 7.09 -12.64 -8.87
CA LYS A 160 7.66 -13.48 -9.94
C LYS A 160 6.83 -13.37 -11.22
N PRO A 161 7.48 -13.38 -12.40
CA PRO A 161 6.76 -13.50 -13.66
C PRO A 161 5.87 -14.74 -13.70
N ARG A 162 4.75 -14.65 -14.40
CA ARG A 162 3.75 -15.71 -14.50
C ARG A 162 3.40 -16.04 -15.93
N LEU A 163 3.08 -17.32 -16.17
CA LEU A 163 2.52 -17.76 -17.42
C LEU A 163 1.04 -17.39 -17.49
N VAL A 164 0.64 -16.76 -18.59
CA VAL A 164 -0.74 -16.33 -18.87
C VAL A 164 -1.19 -16.96 -20.19
N ASN A 165 -2.32 -17.65 -20.19
CA ASN A 165 -2.77 -18.44 -21.33
C ASN A 165 -3.37 -17.59 -22.46
N SER A 166 -3.90 -16.41 -22.15
CA SER A 166 -4.52 -15.52 -23.14
C SER A 166 -4.33 -14.04 -22.81
N SER A 167 -4.43 -13.18 -23.82
CA SER A 167 -4.34 -11.73 -23.65
C SER A 167 -5.45 -11.15 -22.75
N GLN A 168 -6.61 -11.78 -22.70
CA GLN A 168 -7.74 -11.35 -21.86
C GLN A 168 -7.44 -11.46 -20.35
N GLN A 169 -6.50 -12.32 -19.98
CA GLN A 169 -6.13 -12.53 -18.57
C GLN A 169 -5.01 -11.59 -18.08
N LEU A 170 -4.39 -10.81 -18.98
CA LEU A 170 -3.24 -9.99 -18.63
C LEU A 170 -3.56 -8.94 -17.56
N GLN A 171 -4.69 -8.22 -17.71
CA GLN A 171 -5.10 -7.22 -16.72
C GLN A 171 -5.38 -7.86 -15.34
N GLN A 172 -6.10 -8.97 -15.34
CA GLN A 172 -6.37 -9.71 -14.09
C GLN A 172 -5.09 -10.14 -13.38
N GLN A 173 -4.07 -10.54 -14.12
CA GLN A 173 -2.78 -10.91 -13.54
C GLN A 173 -2.02 -9.69 -12.97
N ALA A 174 -2.08 -8.53 -13.64
CA ALA A 174 -1.53 -7.28 -13.10
C ALA A 174 -2.20 -6.92 -11.77
N ASP A 175 -3.53 -6.99 -11.72
CA ASP A 175 -4.31 -6.69 -10.51
C ASP A 175 -4.00 -7.66 -9.36
N GLN A 176 -3.78 -8.95 -9.68
CA GLN A 176 -3.35 -9.94 -8.68
C GLN A 176 -1.95 -9.67 -8.13
N MET A 177 -1.00 -9.25 -8.99
CA MET A 177 0.33 -8.84 -8.57
C MET A 177 0.25 -7.60 -7.66
N LEU A 178 -0.56 -6.60 -8.03
CA LEU A 178 -0.79 -5.42 -7.20
C LEU A 178 -1.40 -5.78 -5.85
N THR A 179 -2.42 -6.64 -5.84
CA THR A 179 -3.04 -7.13 -4.60
C THR A 179 -2.02 -7.81 -3.69
N SER A 180 -1.09 -8.58 -4.26
CA SER A 180 -0.01 -9.21 -3.51
C SER A 180 0.95 -8.17 -2.93
N VAL A 181 1.33 -7.14 -3.68
CA VAL A 181 2.15 -6.02 -3.20
C VAL A 181 1.45 -5.28 -2.05
N GLN A 182 0.16 -4.95 -2.22
CA GLN A 182 -0.62 -4.28 -1.18
C GLN A 182 -0.73 -5.12 0.10
N LYS A 183 -0.92 -6.43 -0.01
CA LYS A 183 -0.95 -7.36 1.13
C LYS A 183 0.39 -7.38 1.88
N GLU A 184 1.50 -7.37 1.18
CA GLU A 184 2.84 -7.35 1.78
C GLU A 184 3.12 -6.06 2.58
N ILE A 185 2.65 -4.90 2.10
CA ILE A 185 2.86 -3.61 2.78
C ILE A 185 1.80 -3.31 3.85
N ALA A 186 0.67 -4.03 3.86
CA ALA A 186 -0.44 -3.77 4.78
C ALA A 186 -0.03 -3.72 6.27
N PRO A 187 0.85 -4.61 6.79
CA PRO A 187 1.32 -4.51 8.16
C PRO A 187 2.03 -3.19 8.47
N LEU A 188 2.85 -2.69 7.54
CA LEU A 188 3.51 -1.39 7.70
C LEU A 188 2.50 -0.25 7.67
N MET A 189 1.52 -0.28 6.77
CA MET A 189 0.49 0.76 6.68
C MET A 189 -0.38 0.80 7.95
N ASN A 190 -0.75 -0.35 8.49
CA ASN A 190 -1.45 -0.47 9.77
C ASN A 190 -0.61 0.08 10.93
N TYR A 191 0.69 -0.21 10.94
CA TYR A 191 1.61 0.35 11.92
C TYR A 191 1.69 1.88 11.82
N VAL A 192 1.79 2.44 10.61
CA VAL A 192 1.79 3.90 10.38
C VAL A 192 0.51 4.53 10.94
N GLN A 193 -0.66 3.99 10.60
CA GLN A 193 -1.95 4.49 11.11
C GLN A 193 -2.00 4.45 12.64
N LYS A 194 -1.55 3.35 13.25
CA LYS A 194 -1.50 3.21 14.71
C LYS A 194 -0.59 4.26 15.35
N GLN A 195 0.60 4.50 14.78
CA GLN A 195 1.54 5.51 15.28
C GLN A 195 0.98 6.93 15.17
N LEU A 196 0.33 7.26 14.05
CA LEU A 196 -0.33 8.56 13.88
C LEU A 196 -1.47 8.75 14.88
N LYS A 197 -2.30 7.72 15.10
CA LYS A 197 -3.37 7.75 16.09
C LYS A 197 -2.82 7.94 17.52
N GLN A 198 -1.77 7.22 17.90
CA GLN A 198 -1.15 7.35 19.22
C GLN A 198 -0.55 8.74 19.45
N LYS A 199 0.12 9.31 18.45
CA LYS A 199 0.67 10.67 18.55
C LYS A 199 -0.43 11.75 18.64
N ASN A 200 -1.55 11.54 17.98
CA ASN A 200 -2.69 12.44 18.11
C ASN A 200 -3.33 12.36 19.50
N ALA A 201 -3.45 11.17 20.06
CA ALA A 201 -4.10 10.99 21.36
C ALA A 201 -3.39 11.71 22.53
N VAL A 202 -2.09 11.97 22.44
CA VAL A 202 -1.34 12.70 23.47
C VAL A 202 -1.59 14.21 23.44
N ILE A 203 -2.23 14.72 22.39
CA ILE A 203 -2.61 16.14 22.27
C ILE A 203 -3.93 16.40 23.01
N ASP A 204 -4.85 15.44 22.97
CA ASP A 204 -6.19 15.51 23.55
C ASP A 204 -6.18 15.04 25.01
N THR A 205 -5.50 15.79 25.87
CA THR A 205 -5.45 15.51 27.29
C THR A 205 -6.19 16.58 28.10
N ASP A 206 -6.73 16.21 29.27
CA ASP A 206 -7.40 17.16 30.17
C ASP A 206 -6.51 18.35 30.50
N ASP A 207 -5.22 18.15 30.68
CA ASP A 207 -4.25 19.20 31.00
C ASP A 207 -4.00 20.14 29.83
N SER A 208 -3.98 19.60 28.59
CA SER A 208 -3.94 20.41 27.38
C SER A 208 -5.15 21.35 27.32
N TYR A 209 -6.35 20.76 27.44
CA TYR A 209 -7.58 21.55 27.41
C TYR A 209 -7.68 22.57 28.55
N LYS A 210 -7.27 22.22 29.79
CA LYS A 210 -7.18 23.18 30.91
C LYS A 210 -6.22 24.34 30.64
N THR A 211 -5.10 24.05 30.01
CA THR A 211 -4.11 25.08 29.64
C THR A 211 -4.65 26.00 28.57
N GLU A 212 -5.32 25.44 27.56
CA GLU A 212 -5.95 26.21 26.48
C GLU A 212 -7.07 27.12 26.98
N THR A 213 -7.90 26.62 27.91
CA THR A 213 -8.99 27.42 28.48
C THR A 213 -8.51 28.66 29.24
N LYS A 214 -7.28 28.64 29.78
CA LYS A 214 -6.70 29.83 30.45
C LYS A 214 -6.26 30.93 29.47
N ARG A 215 -6.16 30.65 28.19
CA ARG A 215 -5.68 31.60 27.16
C ARG A 215 -6.72 32.66 26.81
N CYS A 216 -8.00 32.41 27.07
CA CYS A 216 -9.09 33.37 26.79
C CYS A 216 -9.84 33.70 28.07
N LYS A 217 -10.32 34.95 28.17
CA LYS A 217 -11.04 35.45 29.36
C LYS A 217 -12.39 34.78 29.59
N SER A 218 -13.03 34.30 28.53
CA SER A 218 -14.33 33.59 28.57
C SER A 218 -14.41 32.50 27.51
N TRP A 219 -15.20 31.47 27.80
CA TRP A 219 -15.44 30.33 26.91
C TRP A 219 -16.91 30.02 26.76
#